data_a068f59ba6fab50532ef857a34d34240
#
_entry.id   a068f59ba6fab50532ef857a34d34240
#
_cell.length_a   1.000
_cell.length_b   1.000
_cell.length_c   1.000
_cell.angle_alpha   90.00
_cell.angle_beta   90.00
_cell.angle_gamma   90.00
#
_symmetry.space_group_name_H-M   'P 1'
#
loop_
_entity.id
_entity.type
_entity.pdbx_description
1 polymer ?
#
loop_
_entity_poly.entity_id
_entity_poly.type
_entity_poly.pdbx_seq_one_letter_code
_entity_poly.pdbx_strand_id
1 'polypeptide(L)'
;MKLKVIDNLKEKTEPLSHSEAGKLVALIRRNTLDVHQGEYRLEDLERLVAFATPEKIQEEMNRGYLAMLFADDENLIGCVLVVRKGLKLVIKTLQVKMSFCRKGHGSLLYEQCENLFRLMGSNEMEVEVPKFPSSQAFYQSRGFVKTGNPTQKDLSFAMFKYI
;
A
#
# COMPACT_ATOMS: atom_id res chain seq x y z
N MET A 1 18.47 -8.13 -4.14
CA MET A 1 17.16 -7.48 -4.00
C MET A 1 16.67 -7.00 -5.37
N LYS A 2 15.39 -7.21 -5.70
CA LYS A 2 14.81 -6.86 -7.01
C LYS A 2 13.52 -6.07 -6.79
N LEU A 3 13.39 -4.95 -7.48
CA LEU A 3 12.16 -4.18 -7.56
C LEU A 3 11.46 -4.49 -8.89
N LYS A 4 10.20 -4.90 -8.84
CA LYS A 4 9.31 -5.04 -10.01
C LYS A 4 8.22 -3.99 -9.93
N VAL A 5 7.98 -3.28 -11.03
CA VAL A 5 6.94 -2.24 -11.13
C VAL A 5 5.96 -2.61 -12.24
N ILE A 6 4.67 -2.48 -11.96
CA ILE A 6 3.58 -2.56 -12.93
C ILE A 6 2.82 -1.24 -12.87
N ASP A 7 2.79 -0.50 -13.97
CA ASP A 7 2.13 0.81 -14.08
C ASP A 7 1.02 0.76 -15.15
N ASN A 8 -0.20 0.65 -14.70
CA ASN A 8 -1.41 0.65 -15.53
C ASN A 8 -2.27 1.92 -15.36
N LEU A 9 -1.69 2.99 -14.81
CA LEU A 9 -2.44 4.24 -14.55
C LEU A 9 -2.83 4.99 -15.82
N LYS A 10 -2.01 4.91 -16.86
CA LYS A 10 -2.27 5.58 -18.15
C LYS A 10 -2.88 4.60 -19.14
N GLU A 11 -2.24 3.47 -19.33
CA GLU A 11 -2.67 2.41 -20.25
C GLU A 11 -2.42 1.06 -19.59
N LYS A 12 -3.33 0.10 -19.78
CA LYS A 12 -3.15 -1.26 -19.28
C LYS A 12 -2.06 -1.95 -20.11
N THR A 13 -0.84 -1.95 -19.61
CA THR A 13 0.34 -2.46 -20.31
C THR A 13 0.72 -3.87 -19.88
N GLU A 14 0.56 -4.20 -18.61
CA GLU A 14 0.98 -5.48 -18.05
C GLU A 14 -0.06 -6.01 -17.06
N PRO A 15 -0.64 -7.19 -17.30
CA PRO A 15 -1.52 -7.82 -16.31
C PRO A 15 -0.68 -8.35 -15.14
N LEU A 16 -1.23 -8.21 -13.93
CA LEU A 16 -0.71 -8.91 -12.77
C LEU A 16 -0.97 -10.40 -12.93
N SER A 17 0.06 -11.23 -12.86
CA SER A 17 -0.11 -12.68 -12.93
C SER A 17 -0.88 -13.21 -11.71
N HIS A 18 -1.56 -14.32 -11.87
CA HIS A 18 -2.31 -14.96 -10.77
C HIS A 18 -1.39 -15.33 -9.60
N SER A 19 -0.19 -15.79 -9.88
CA SER A 19 0.84 -16.11 -8.87
C SER A 19 1.26 -14.86 -8.08
N GLU A 20 1.48 -13.74 -8.75
CA GLU A 20 1.83 -12.47 -8.09
C GLU A 20 0.69 -11.92 -7.25
N ALA A 21 -0.55 -11.98 -7.75
CA ALA A 21 -1.73 -11.61 -6.98
C ALA A 21 -1.84 -12.44 -5.68
N GLY A 22 -1.62 -13.75 -5.77
CA GLY A 22 -1.59 -14.63 -4.60
C GLY A 22 -0.49 -14.26 -3.59
N LYS A 23 0.73 -13.98 -4.06
CA LYS A 23 1.85 -13.54 -3.20
C LYS A 23 1.54 -12.21 -2.50
N LEU A 24 0.92 -11.26 -3.21
CA LEU A 24 0.51 -9.97 -2.64
C LEU A 24 -0.55 -10.12 -1.56
N VAL A 25 -1.61 -10.88 -1.84
CA VAL A 25 -2.67 -11.17 -0.87
C VAL A 25 -2.08 -11.78 0.39
N ALA A 26 -1.22 -12.81 0.24
CA ALA A 26 -0.57 -13.46 1.36
C ALA A 26 0.29 -12.48 2.18
N LEU A 27 1.07 -11.61 1.51
CA LEU A 27 1.88 -10.58 2.18
C LEU A 27 1.00 -9.60 2.95
N ILE A 28 -0.02 -9.03 2.31
CA ILE A 28 -0.87 -7.99 2.92
C ILE A 28 -1.61 -8.56 4.13
N ARG A 29 -2.28 -9.71 3.97
CA ARG A 29 -3.07 -10.33 5.04
C ARG A 29 -2.21 -10.75 6.22
N ARG A 30 -1.16 -11.53 5.95
CA ARG A 30 -0.27 -12.02 7.00
C ARG A 30 0.43 -10.88 7.74
N ASN A 31 0.98 -9.91 7.01
CA ASN A 31 1.72 -8.81 7.62
C ASN A 31 0.81 -7.93 8.48
N THR A 32 -0.44 -7.67 8.06
CA THR A 32 -1.41 -6.93 8.85
C THR A 32 -1.73 -7.67 10.15
N LEU A 33 -1.92 -8.98 10.11
CA LEU A 33 -2.15 -9.80 11.29
C LEU A 33 -0.92 -9.82 12.22
N ASP A 34 0.26 -10.07 11.67
CA ASP A 34 1.51 -10.20 12.45
C ASP A 34 1.92 -8.88 13.12
N VAL A 35 1.77 -7.74 12.42
CA VAL A 35 2.20 -6.42 12.93
C VAL A 35 1.21 -5.87 13.94
N HIS A 36 -0.07 -6.18 13.80
CA HIS A 36 -1.13 -5.53 14.59
C HIS A 36 -1.87 -6.50 15.53
N GLN A 37 -1.34 -7.70 15.69
CA GLN A 37 -1.83 -8.65 16.67
C GLN A 37 -1.73 -8.08 18.09
N GLY A 38 -2.86 -7.98 18.79
CA GLY A 38 -2.95 -7.41 20.13
C GLY A 38 -3.36 -5.93 20.18
N GLU A 39 -3.30 -5.18 19.08
CA GLU A 39 -3.80 -3.80 19.00
C GLU A 39 -5.27 -3.71 18.57
N TYR A 40 -5.74 -4.74 17.85
CA TYR A 40 -7.09 -4.82 17.31
C TYR A 40 -7.70 -6.19 17.50
N ARG A 41 -9.04 -6.24 17.52
CA ARG A 41 -9.75 -7.51 17.47
C ARG A 41 -9.56 -8.14 16.08
N LEU A 42 -9.56 -9.47 16.02
CA LEU A 42 -9.38 -10.22 14.78
C LEU A 42 -10.39 -9.80 13.70
N GLU A 43 -11.64 -9.58 14.09
CA GLU A 43 -12.71 -9.13 13.19
C GLU A 43 -12.40 -7.78 12.53
N ASP A 44 -11.78 -6.85 13.25
CA ASP A 44 -11.40 -5.55 12.73
C ASP A 44 -10.20 -5.66 11.77
N LEU A 45 -9.23 -6.53 12.08
CA LEU A 45 -8.12 -6.82 11.17
C LEU A 45 -8.62 -7.48 9.88
N GLU A 46 -9.56 -8.43 9.95
CA GLU A 46 -10.18 -9.04 8.77
C GLU A 46 -10.91 -8.02 7.90
N ARG A 47 -11.58 -7.05 8.51
CA ARG A 47 -12.23 -5.95 7.78
C ARG A 47 -11.22 -5.03 7.08
N LEU A 48 -10.09 -4.72 7.74
CA LEU A 48 -9.01 -3.91 7.15
C LEU A 48 -8.40 -4.58 5.91
N VAL A 49 -8.28 -5.90 5.90
CA VAL A 49 -7.71 -6.64 4.77
C VAL A 49 -8.73 -7.22 3.81
N ALA A 50 -10.01 -6.89 3.96
CA ALA A 50 -11.09 -7.41 3.11
C ALA A 50 -10.93 -7.09 1.61
N PHE A 51 -10.16 -6.04 1.26
CA PHE A 51 -9.81 -5.73 -0.12
C PHE A 51 -8.73 -6.66 -0.70
N ALA A 52 -7.96 -7.33 0.16
CA ALA A 52 -6.85 -8.19 -0.27
C ALA A 52 -7.36 -9.58 -0.66
N THR A 53 -7.97 -9.67 -1.83
CA THR A 53 -8.26 -10.91 -2.54
C THR A 53 -7.65 -10.83 -3.95
N PRO A 54 -7.29 -11.96 -4.59
CA PRO A 54 -6.68 -11.93 -5.92
C PRO A 54 -7.52 -11.16 -6.93
N GLU A 55 -8.85 -11.34 -6.91
CA GLU A 55 -9.79 -10.72 -7.83
C GLU A 55 -9.82 -9.19 -7.65
N LYS A 56 -9.93 -8.72 -6.41
CA LYS A 56 -9.95 -7.28 -6.09
C LYS A 56 -8.61 -6.61 -6.40
N ILE A 57 -7.50 -7.27 -6.10
CA ILE A 57 -6.17 -6.75 -6.45
C ILE A 57 -6.01 -6.64 -7.97
N GLN A 58 -6.45 -7.65 -8.72
CA GLN A 58 -6.43 -7.60 -10.19
C GLN A 58 -7.35 -6.51 -10.75
N GLU A 59 -8.52 -6.31 -10.16
CA GLU A 59 -9.44 -5.22 -10.53
C GLU A 59 -8.81 -3.84 -10.30
N GLU A 60 -8.23 -3.61 -9.13
CA GLU A 60 -7.53 -2.36 -8.81
C GLU A 60 -6.35 -2.12 -9.78
N MET A 61 -5.64 -3.18 -10.18
CA MET A 61 -4.53 -3.11 -11.12
C MET A 61 -4.93 -2.81 -12.56
N ASN A 62 -6.20 -2.85 -12.92
CA ASN A 62 -6.64 -2.40 -14.26
C ASN A 62 -6.35 -0.91 -14.50
N ARG A 63 -6.28 -0.10 -13.43
CA ARG A 63 -5.95 1.33 -13.44
C ARG A 63 -5.09 1.71 -12.24
N GLY A 64 -4.21 0.83 -11.82
CA GLY A 64 -3.37 0.99 -10.65
C GLY A 64 -1.88 0.94 -10.96
N TYR A 65 -1.10 1.28 -9.96
CA TYR A 65 0.34 1.16 -9.94
C TYR A 65 0.74 0.25 -8.78
N LEU A 66 1.66 -0.66 -9.05
CA LEU A 66 2.17 -1.61 -8.06
C LEU A 66 3.69 -1.67 -8.14
N ALA A 67 4.35 -1.42 -7.02
CA ALA A 67 5.76 -1.77 -6.87
C ALA A 67 5.89 -2.93 -5.88
N MET A 68 6.62 -3.95 -6.28
CA MET A 68 6.90 -5.16 -5.50
C MET A 68 8.40 -5.29 -5.25
N LEU A 69 8.78 -5.51 -4.01
CA LEU A 69 10.17 -5.70 -3.60
C LEU A 69 10.42 -7.16 -3.21
N PHE A 70 11.39 -7.77 -3.87
CA PHE A 70 11.80 -9.15 -3.65
C PHE A 70 13.19 -9.21 -3.02
N ALA A 71 13.39 -10.07 -2.02
CA ALA A 71 14.70 -10.34 -1.43
C ALA A 71 15.57 -11.17 -2.36
N ASP A 72 14.98 -12.19 -2.95
CA ASP A 72 15.48 -13.08 -3.99
C ASP A 72 14.34 -13.42 -4.95
N ASP A 73 14.59 -14.28 -5.94
CA ASP A 73 13.73 -14.47 -7.12
C ASP A 73 12.25 -14.76 -6.81
N GLU A 74 11.92 -15.24 -5.61
CA GLU A 74 10.54 -15.60 -5.29
C GLU A 74 9.99 -15.03 -3.98
N ASN A 75 10.85 -14.51 -3.13
CA ASN A 75 10.46 -14.05 -1.81
C ASN A 75 10.03 -12.58 -1.83
N LEU A 76 8.74 -12.33 -2.02
CA LEU A 76 8.16 -11.00 -1.91
C LEU A 76 8.25 -10.52 -0.45
N ILE A 77 8.96 -9.41 -0.22
CA ILE A 77 9.20 -8.85 1.11
C ILE A 77 8.50 -7.51 1.36
N GLY A 78 8.04 -6.86 0.30
CA GLY A 78 7.30 -5.61 0.44
C GLY A 78 6.56 -5.24 -0.84
N CYS A 79 5.55 -4.39 -0.70
CA CYS A 79 4.82 -3.84 -1.82
C CYS A 79 4.23 -2.47 -1.49
N VAL A 80 3.93 -1.71 -2.54
CA VAL A 80 3.06 -0.54 -2.48
C VAL A 80 2.09 -0.59 -3.64
N LEU A 81 0.81 -0.40 -3.33
CA LEU A 81 -0.29 -0.31 -4.30
C LEU A 81 -0.86 1.10 -4.28
N VAL A 82 -0.86 1.75 -5.44
CA VAL A 82 -1.51 3.04 -5.66
C VAL A 82 -2.69 2.80 -6.59
N VAL A 83 -3.85 3.32 -6.20
CA VAL A 83 -5.10 3.18 -6.96
C VAL A 83 -5.63 4.54 -7.37
N ARG A 84 -6.43 4.57 -8.41
CA ARG A 84 -7.16 5.77 -8.83
C ARG A 84 -8.55 5.80 -8.20
N LYS A 85 -8.84 6.87 -7.45
CA LYS A 85 -10.19 7.16 -6.93
C LYS A 85 -10.71 8.46 -7.57
N GLY A 86 -11.55 8.32 -8.59
CA GLY A 86 -11.96 9.46 -9.40
C GLY A 86 -10.76 10.11 -10.10
N LEU A 87 -10.51 11.37 -9.82
CA LEU A 87 -9.36 12.12 -10.36
C LEU A 87 -8.10 12.03 -9.48
N LYS A 88 -8.20 11.48 -8.27
CA LYS A 88 -7.10 11.40 -7.32
C LYS A 88 -6.36 10.06 -7.40
N LEU A 89 -5.08 10.10 -7.08
CA LEU A 89 -4.27 8.92 -6.78
C LEU A 89 -4.22 8.74 -5.26
N VAL A 90 -4.36 7.50 -4.80
CA VAL A 90 -4.36 7.15 -3.38
C VAL A 90 -3.43 5.97 -3.15
N ILE A 91 -2.53 6.10 -2.18
CA ILE A 91 -1.77 4.94 -1.70
C ILE A 91 -2.74 4.04 -0.92
N LYS A 92 -3.09 2.92 -1.52
CA LYS A 92 -4.04 1.96 -0.94
C LYS A 92 -3.41 1.14 0.18
N THR A 93 -2.18 0.71 -0.02
CA THR A 93 -1.40 -0.04 0.97
C THR A 93 0.10 0.08 0.68
N LEU A 94 0.89 0.13 1.73
CA LEU A 94 2.34 -0.04 1.70
C LEU A 94 2.69 -1.05 2.80
N GLN A 95 3.30 -2.16 2.40
CA GLN A 95 3.62 -3.26 3.30
C GLN A 95 5.08 -3.65 3.17
N VAL A 96 5.71 -3.95 4.32
CA VAL A 96 7.03 -4.57 4.38
C VAL A 96 6.96 -5.68 5.43
N LYS A 97 7.39 -6.89 5.10
CA LYS A 97 7.44 -8.01 6.05
C LYS A 97 8.17 -7.58 7.34
N MET A 98 7.64 -7.95 8.49
CA MET A 98 8.17 -7.55 9.80
C MET A 98 9.69 -7.82 9.93
N SER A 99 10.17 -8.97 9.47
CA SER A 99 11.59 -9.34 9.49
C SER A 99 12.50 -8.46 8.61
N PHE A 100 11.91 -7.68 7.72
CA PHE A 100 12.57 -6.73 6.81
C PHE A 100 12.30 -5.26 7.17
N CYS A 101 11.53 -4.99 8.24
CA CYS A 101 11.30 -3.64 8.73
C CYS A 101 12.58 -2.98 9.27
N ARG A 102 12.59 -1.65 9.35
CA ARG A 102 13.71 -0.85 9.85
C ARG A 102 15.02 -0.96 9.05
N LYS A 103 14.97 -1.44 7.80
CA LYS A 103 16.11 -1.62 6.90
C LYS A 103 16.04 -0.72 5.65
N GLY A 104 15.19 0.31 5.68
CA GLY A 104 15.01 1.25 4.57
C GLY A 104 14.03 0.79 3.47
N HIS A 105 13.52 -0.44 3.51
CA HIS A 105 12.66 -0.97 2.45
C HIS A 105 11.33 -0.23 2.32
N GLY A 106 10.73 0.21 3.42
CA GLY A 106 9.53 1.04 3.40
C GLY A 106 9.79 2.42 2.78
N SER A 107 10.95 3.02 3.03
CA SER A 107 11.37 4.27 2.40
C SER A 107 11.55 4.10 0.89
N LEU A 108 12.21 3.02 0.46
CA LEU A 108 12.39 2.71 -0.95
C LEU A 108 11.04 2.59 -1.69
N LEU A 109 10.09 1.86 -1.12
CA LEU A 109 8.74 1.73 -1.70
C LEU A 109 7.98 3.06 -1.69
N TYR A 110 8.13 3.85 -0.64
CA TYR A 110 7.52 5.17 -0.56
C TYR A 110 8.07 6.13 -1.61
N GLU A 111 9.37 6.13 -1.86
CA GLU A 111 10.01 6.93 -2.91
C GLU A 111 9.45 6.62 -4.31
N GLN A 112 9.11 5.35 -4.59
CA GLN A 112 8.42 4.99 -5.84
C GLN A 112 7.06 5.70 -5.95
N CYS A 113 6.31 5.80 -4.86
CA CYS A 113 5.05 6.54 -4.85
C CYS A 113 5.27 8.04 -5.09
N GLU A 114 6.18 8.66 -4.37
CA GLU A 114 6.43 10.09 -4.48
C GLU A 114 6.86 10.47 -5.90
N ASN A 115 7.74 9.67 -6.51
CA ASN A 115 8.14 9.84 -7.92
C ASN A 115 6.95 9.68 -8.87
N LEU A 116 6.10 8.66 -8.66
CA LEU A 116 4.90 8.44 -9.45
C LEU A 116 3.95 9.65 -9.39
N PHE A 117 3.65 10.15 -8.19
CA PHE A 117 2.73 11.28 -8.02
C PHE A 117 3.26 12.54 -8.71
N ARG A 118 4.57 12.81 -8.62
CA ARG A 118 5.22 13.92 -9.35
C ARG A 118 5.12 13.73 -10.87
N LEU A 119 5.42 12.54 -11.39
CA LEU A 119 5.32 12.23 -12.81
C LEU A 119 3.89 12.33 -13.36
N MET A 120 2.91 12.08 -12.52
CA MET A 120 1.49 12.24 -12.86
C MET A 120 0.99 13.69 -12.72
N GLY A 121 1.85 14.63 -12.33
CA GLY A 121 1.48 16.03 -12.12
C GLY A 121 0.56 16.25 -10.92
N SER A 122 0.59 15.34 -9.96
CA SER A 122 -0.23 15.45 -8.75
C SER A 122 0.41 16.42 -7.76
N ASN A 123 -0.38 17.31 -7.20
CA ASN A 123 0.08 18.26 -6.18
C ASN A 123 -0.12 17.72 -4.75
N GLU A 124 -0.81 16.61 -4.61
CA GLU A 124 -1.21 16.04 -3.34
C GLU A 124 -1.08 14.53 -3.36
N MET A 125 -0.53 13.99 -2.29
CA MET A 125 -0.53 12.55 -2.02
C MET A 125 -1.56 12.24 -0.94
N GLU A 126 -2.42 11.25 -1.20
CA GLU A 126 -3.38 10.73 -0.22
C GLU A 126 -3.03 9.29 0.13
N VAL A 127 -3.19 8.92 1.39
CA VAL A 127 -3.04 7.54 1.86
C VAL A 127 -4.16 7.18 2.83
N GLU A 128 -4.67 5.97 2.75
CA GLU A 128 -5.52 5.38 3.78
C GLU A 128 -4.65 4.70 4.83
N VAL A 129 -4.70 5.20 6.06
CA VAL A 129 -3.86 4.72 7.16
C VAL A 129 -4.72 4.07 8.23
N PRO A 130 -4.46 2.80 8.59
CA PRO A 130 -5.06 2.20 9.78
C PRO A 130 -4.73 3.00 11.04
N LYS A 131 -5.58 2.93 12.06
CA LYS A 131 -5.41 3.68 13.32
C LYS A 131 -4.27 3.15 14.20
N PHE A 132 -3.20 2.65 13.61
CA PHE A 132 -2.03 2.14 14.32
C PHE A 132 -0.98 3.24 14.51
N PRO A 133 -0.44 3.43 15.72
CA PRO A 133 0.57 4.47 16.00
C PRO A 133 1.80 4.37 15.08
N SER A 134 2.28 3.16 14.81
CA SER A 134 3.46 2.93 13.96
C SER A 134 3.23 3.34 12.50
N SER A 135 2.04 3.02 11.95
CA SER A 135 1.66 3.41 10.58
C SER A 135 1.51 4.93 10.48
N GLN A 136 0.89 5.56 11.48
CA GLN A 136 0.75 7.01 11.53
C GLN A 136 2.11 7.70 11.59
N ALA A 137 3.00 7.24 12.47
CA ALA A 137 4.34 7.81 12.63
C ALA A 137 5.16 7.73 11.34
N PHE A 138 5.04 6.64 10.57
CA PHE A 138 5.70 6.49 9.28
C PHE A 138 5.32 7.59 8.29
N TYR A 139 4.02 7.89 8.15
CA TYR A 139 3.54 8.91 7.24
C TYR A 139 3.73 10.33 7.79
N GLN A 140 3.52 10.54 9.09
CA GLN A 140 3.78 11.84 9.74
C GLN A 140 5.23 12.28 9.58
N SER A 141 6.19 11.38 9.74
CA SER A 141 7.62 11.67 9.53
C SER A 141 7.96 12.08 8.09
N ARG A 142 7.05 11.85 7.13
CA ARG A 142 7.17 12.23 5.72
C ARG A 142 6.31 13.44 5.34
N GLY A 143 5.75 14.13 6.33
CA GLY A 143 4.99 15.37 6.15
C GLY A 143 3.50 15.16 5.87
N PHE A 144 2.96 13.95 6.05
CA PHE A 144 1.52 13.73 5.98
C PHE A 144 0.82 14.27 7.21
N VAL A 145 -0.35 14.87 7.01
CA VAL A 145 -1.25 15.33 8.05
C VAL A 145 -2.58 14.60 8.00
N LYS A 146 -3.18 14.38 9.18
CA LYS A 146 -4.51 13.79 9.30
C LYS A 146 -5.56 14.76 8.78
N THR A 147 -6.56 14.20 8.11
CA THR A 147 -7.86 14.87 7.96
C THR A 147 -8.83 14.33 8.99
N GLY A 148 -9.79 15.15 9.40
CA GLY A 148 -10.76 14.78 10.44
C GLY A 148 -11.80 13.72 10.03
N ASN A 149 -11.76 13.22 8.79
CA ASN A 149 -12.76 12.30 8.29
C ASN A 149 -12.30 10.84 8.45
N PRO A 150 -12.99 10.02 9.24
CA PRO A 150 -12.72 8.58 9.32
C PRO A 150 -13.05 7.89 7.99
N THR A 151 -12.24 6.90 7.61
CA THR A 151 -12.47 6.01 6.49
C THR A 151 -12.74 4.60 6.98
N GLN A 152 -13.29 3.73 6.13
CA GLN A 152 -13.53 2.32 6.46
C GLN A 152 -14.20 2.08 7.83
N LYS A 153 -15.33 2.73 8.08
CA LYS A 153 -16.10 2.54 9.33
C LYS A 153 -15.23 2.73 10.59
N ASP A 154 -14.47 3.79 10.64
CA ASP A 154 -13.63 4.19 11.77
C ASP A 154 -12.37 3.35 12.04
N LEU A 155 -12.03 2.39 11.19
CA LEU A 155 -10.80 1.58 11.34
C LEU A 155 -9.56 2.26 10.76
N SER A 156 -9.73 3.21 9.86
CA SER A 156 -8.66 3.97 9.23
C SER A 156 -9.05 5.44 9.04
N PHE A 157 -8.11 6.26 8.63
CA PHE A 157 -8.36 7.65 8.23
C PHE A 157 -7.48 8.01 7.04
N ALA A 158 -7.87 9.05 6.33
CA ALA A 158 -7.06 9.62 5.27
C ALA A 158 -5.97 10.54 5.85
N MET A 159 -4.78 10.46 5.29
CA MET A 159 -3.70 11.42 5.50
C MET A 159 -3.29 12.01 4.17
N PHE A 160 -2.89 13.28 4.18
CA PHE A 160 -2.51 14.03 2.99
C PHE A 160 -1.16 14.68 3.15
N LYS A 161 -0.45 14.81 2.03
CA LYS A 161 0.77 15.58 1.90
C LYS A 161 0.72 16.36 0.58
N TYR A 162 1.05 17.65 0.62
CA TYR A 162 1.34 18.43 -0.58
C TYR A 162 2.78 18.18 -1.04
N ILE A 163 2.99 18.06 -2.36
CA ILE A 163 4.27 17.75 -2.99
C ILE A 163 4.62 18.77 -4.09
#